data_b6db2d407488a524d0483d55ab6e97a2
#
_entry.id   b6db2d407488a524d0483d55ab6e97a2
#
_cell.length_a   1.000
_cell.length_b   1.000
_cell.length_c   1.000
_cell.angle_alpha   90.00
_cell.angle_beta   90.00
_cell.angle_gamma   90.00
#
_symmetry.space_group_name_H-M   'P 1'
#
loop_
_entity.id
_entity.type
_entity.pdbx_description
1 polymer ?
#
loop_
_entity_poly.entity_id
_entity_poly.type
_entity_poly.pdbx_seq_one_letter_code
_entity_poly.pdbx_strand_id
1 'polypeptide(L)'
;EKEWDLGEFTVAEEICYKDFKETLIRYAMRKKTSVADLTGTDFMDIIITPTLLAAVEDMIWRLYWFGDKDAKNVADGGILTAGVNPKFFQVTDGFFKRLFAITAANQKQRVVIDANAEADYTAQHDKMFEKGAATKVMRDLVYKSDIRIRQAKDKVVLCTQSFADALADDVKNNGGSELQWESLFDGLVSATKYNGQD
;
A
#
# COMPACT_ATOMS: atom_id res chain seq x y z
N GLU A 1 15.72 -17.44 19.77
CA GLU A 1 14.38 -17.31 20.35
C GLU A 1 13.69 -16.16 19.61
N LYS A 2 12.48 -16.38 19.07
CA LYS A 2 11.72 -15.31 18.43
C LYS A 2 10.71 -14.83 19.45
N GLU A 3 10.85 -13.60 19.89
CA GLU A 3 9.88 -12.95 20.75
C GLU A 3 8.79 -12.28 19.88
N TRP A 4 7.56 -12.41 20.34
CA TRP A 4 6.41 -11.71 19.75
C TRP A 4 6.17 -10.43 20.55
N ASP A 5 6.34 -9.30 19.89
CA ASP A 5 6.03 -8.01 20.47
C ASP A 5 4.61 -7.62 20.04
N LEU A 6 3.67 -7.71 20.97
CA LEU A 6 2.26 -7.41 20.75
C LEU A 6 2.03 -5.92 20.88
N GLY A 7 1.48 -5.31 19.84
CA GLY A 7 1.03 -3.93 19.87
C GLY A 7 -0.46 -3.86 20.20
N GLU A 8 -0.82 -3.00 21.14
CA GLU A 8 -2.21 -2.69 21.47
C GLU A 8 -2.66 -1.43 20.74
N PHE A 9 -3.88 -1.44 20.25
CA PHE A 9 -4.50 -0.26 19.63
C PHE A 9 -5.95 -0.10 20.05
N THR A 10 -6.40 1.12 20.04
CA THR A 10 -7.79 1.48 20.32
C THR A 10 -8.34 2.27 19.13
N VAL A 11 -9.49 1.86 18.62
CA VAL A 11 -10.27 2.64 17.66
C VAL A 11 -11.38 3.34 18.44
N ALA A 12 -11.38 4.67 18.41
CA ALA A 12 -12.43 5.49 18.96
C ALA A 12 -12.94 6.43 17.89
N GLU A 13 -14.23 6.44 17.65
CA GLU A 13 -14.88 7.31 16.69
C GLU A 13 -16.07 8.02 17.35
N GLU A 14 -16.15 9.33 17.13
CA GLU A 14 -17.27 10.15 17.57
C GLU A 14 -18.21 10.37 16.39
N ILE A 15 -19.43 9.84 16.50
CA ILE A 15 -20.40 9.87 15.42
C ILE A 15 -21.51 10.87 15.78
N CYS A 16 -21.71 11.88 14.92
CA CYS A 16 -22.78 12.84 15.10
C CYS A 16 -24.09 12.31 14.47
N TYR A 17 -25.20 12.34 15.23
CA TYR A 17 -26.50 11.91 14.73
C TYR A 17 -26.93 12.59 13.42
N LYS A 18 -26.55 13.85 13.23
CA LYS A 18 -26.85 14.59 11.99
C LYS A 18 -26.33 13.89 10.73
N ASP A 19 -25.16 13.29 10.82
CA ASP A 19 -24.47 12.71 9.68
C ASP A 19 -25.14 11.40 9.21
N PHE A 20 -25.86 10.74 10.12
CA PHE A 20 -26.53 9.47 9.86
C PHE A 20 -28.05 9.56 9.73
N LYS A 21 -28.63 10.73 9.96
CA LYS A 21 -30.08 10.90 9.94
C LYS A 21 -30.74 10.39 8.66
N GLU A 22 -30.15 10.71 7.50
CA GLU A 22 -30.70 10.25 6.22
C GLU A 22 -30.57 8.72 6.05
N THR A 23 -29.49 8.14 6.49
CA THR A 23 -29.25 6.69 6.43
C THR A 23 -30.25 5.95 7.31
N LEU A 24 -30.51 6.45 8.51
CA LEU A 24 -31.53 5.90 9.41
C LEU A 24 -32.94 5.99 8.85
N ILE A 25 -33.29 7.12 8.22
CA ILE A 25 -34.59 7.30 7.57
C ILE A 25 -34.74 6.30 6.40
N ARG A 26 -33.75 6.17 5.54
CA ARG A 26 -33.79 5.23 4.42
C ARG A 26 -33.92 3.77 4.89
N TYR A 27 -33.25 3.42 5.99
CA TYR A 27 -33.35 2.09 6.57
C TYR A 27 -34.73 1.81 7.19
N ALA A 28 -35.24 2.75 7.96
CA ALA A 28 -36.60 2.64 8.53
C ALA A 28 -37.66 2.49 7.42
N MET A 29 -37.55 3.24 6.32
CA MET A 29 -38.41 3.10 5.16
C MET A 29 -38.32 1.69 4.53
N ARG A 30 -37.12 1.13 4.44
CA ARG A 30 -36.92 -0.25 3.93
C ARG A 30 -37.58 -1.29 4.83
N LYS A 31 -37.45 -1.13 6.14
CA LYS A 31 -38.10 -2.01 7.14
C LYS A 31 -39.60 -1.75 7.30
N LYS A 32 -40.15 -0.69 6.68
CA LYS A 32 -41.54 -0.24 6.86
C LYS A 32 -41.87 0.04 8.32
N THR A 33 -40.96 0.65 9.05
CA THR A 33 -41.06 1.03 10.45
C THR A 33 -40.71 2.51 10.62
N SER A 34 -41.00 3.12 11.75
CA SER A 34 -40.56 4.49 12.02
C SER A 34 -39.12 4.50 12.57
N VAL A 35 -38.44 5.64 12.44
CA VAL A 35 -37.11 5.82 13.02
C VAL A 35 -37.12 5.64 14.54
N ALA A 36 -38.24 5.99 15.19
CA ALA A 36 -38.41 5.84 16.63
C ALA A 36 -38.51 4.38 17.10
N ASP A 37 -38.88 3.46 16.20
CA ASP A 37 -39.03 2.04 16.49
C ASP A 37 -37.75 1.24 16.23
N LEU A 38 -36.66 1.90 15.76
CA LEU A 38 -35.39 1.23 15.56
C LEU A 38 -34.74 0.87 16.90
N THR A 39 -34.30 -0.38 17.01
CA THR A 39 -33.65 -0.87 18.24
C THR A 39 -32.17 -0.53 18.25
N GLY A 40 -31.53 -0.67 19.42
CA GLY A 40 -30.06 -0.53 19.52
C GLY A 40 -29.29 -1.49 18.63
N THR A 41 -29.82 -2.68 18.36
CA THR A 41 -29.22 -3.67 17.45
C THR A 41 -29.24 -3.16 16.00
N ASP A 42 -30.35 -2.55 15.55
CA ASP A 42 -30.43 -1.96 14.21
C ASP A 42 -29.40 -0.84 14.03
N PHE A 43 -29.19 -0.04 15.06
CA PHE A 43 -28.19 1.02 15.03
C PHE A 43 -26.76 0.47 14.95
N MET A 44 -26.46 -0.58 15.70
CA MET A 44 -25.19 -1.27 15.64
C MET A 44 -24.91 -1.85 14.24
N ASP A 45 -25.89 -2.52 13.65
CA ASP A 45 -25.73 -3.20 12.36
C ASP A 45 -25.60 -2.23 11.18
N ILE A 46 -26.26 -1.07 11.24
CA ILE A 46 -26.31 -0.14 10.12
C ILE A 46 -25.15 0.84 10.13
N ILE A 47 -24.74 1.28 11.29
CA ILE A 47 -23.78 2.40 11.43
C ILE A 47 -22.48 1.90 12.06
N ILE A 48 -22.57 1.38 13.29
CA ILE A 48 -21.37 1.11 14.08
C ILE A 48 -20.54 -0.01 13.47
N THR A 49 -21.15 -1.14 13.17
CA THR A 49 -20.39 -2.31 12.66
C THR A 49 -19.68 -2.02 11.34
N PRO A 50 -20.32 -1.48 10.29
CA PRO A 50 -19.60 -1.18 9.03
C PRO A 50 -18.50 -0.13 9.20
N THR A 51 -18.77 0.94 9.97
CA THR A 51 -17.78 2.02 10.17
C THR A 51 -16.59 1.52 10.98
N LEU A 52 -16.86 0.77 12.05
CA LEU A 52 -15.81 0.19 12.88
C LEU A 52 -14.96 -0.83 12.12
N LEU A 53 -15.59 -1.71 11.32
CA LEU A 53 -14.87 -2.68 10.50
C LEU A 53 -13.97 -1.99 9.48
N ALA A 54 -14.46 -0.99 8.78
CA ALA A 54 -13.66 -0.23 7.83
C ALA A 54 -12.46 0.44 8.50
N ALA A 55 -12.66 1.07 9.67
CA ALA A 55 -11.59 1.71 10.42
C ALA A 55 -10.54 0.69 10.91
N VAL A 56 -10.96 -0.50 11.33
CA VAL A 56 -10.05 -1.59 11.74
C VAL A 56 -9.27 -2.13 10.55
N GLU A 57 -9.91 -2.35 9.41
CA GLU A 57 -9.25 -2.79 8.18
C GLU A 57 -8.20 -1.78 7.73
N ASP A 58 -8.54 -0.51 7.63
CA ASP A 58 -7.60 0.57 7.28
C ASP A 58 -6.40 0.62 8.21
N MET A 59 -6.65 0.43 9.51
CA MET A 59 -5.59 0.44 10.49
C MET A 59 -4.68 -0.78 10.37
N ILE A 60 -5.24 -1.98 10.18
CA ILE A 60 -4.46 -3.21 9.98
C ILE A 60 -3.56 -3.04 8.75
N TRP A 61 -4.10 -2.58 7.63
CA TRP A 61 -3.32 -2.32 6.41
C TRP A 61 -2.22 -1.29 6.64
N ARG A 62 -2.54 -0.19 7.29
CA ARG A 62 -1.59 0.88 7.62
C ARG A 62 -0.44 0.38 8.49
N LEU A 63 -0.75 -0.34 9.56
CA LEU A 63 0.26 -0.88 10.48
C LEU A 63 1.07 -2.00 9.83
N TYR A 64 0.43 -2.86 9.04
CA TYR A 64 1.12 -3.95 8.36
C TYR A 64 2.20 -3.44 7.41
N TRP A 65 1.87 -2.46 6.57
CA TRP A 65 2.81 -1.94 5.58
C TRP A 65 3.74 -0.86 6.12
N PHE A 66 3.19 0.11 6.83
CA PHE A 66 3.86 1.37 7.18
C PHE A 66 4.07 1.57 8.68
N GLY A 67 3.77 0.60 9.52
CA GLY A 67 4.01 0.71 10.96
C GLY A 67 5.48 1.03 11.24
N ASP A 68 5.68 1.98 12.16
CA ASP A 68 7.01 2.41 12.61
C ASP A 68 6.91 2.97 14.02
N LYS A 69 7.45 2.23 15.00
CA LYS A 69 7.45 2.63 16.41
C LYS A 69 8.15 3.97 16.66
N ASP A 70 9.08 4.34 15.78
CA ASP A 70 9.85 5.57 15.86
C ASP A 70 9.29 6.68 14.96
N ALA A 71 8.10 6.50 14.38
CA ALA A 71 7.49 7.46 13.47
C ALA A 71 7.38 8.85 14.09
N LYS A 72 7.82 9.87 13.36
CA LYS A 72 7.79 11.28 13.79
C LYS A 72 7.39 12.17 12.61
N ASN A 73 6.84 13.33 12.94
CA ASN A 73 6.59 14.38 11.96
C ASN A 73 7.90 15.02 11.50
N VAL A 74 7.88 15.64 10.31
CA VAL A 74 9.02 16.39 9.76
C VAL A 74 9.53 17.44 10.75
N ALA A 75 8.63 18.11 11.48
CA ALA A 75 8.98 19.08 12.50
C ALA A 75 9.82 18.51 13.65
N ASP A 76 9.66 17.21 13.93
CA ASP A 76 10.37 16.48 14.98
C ASP A 76 11.52 15.62 14.43
N GLY A 77 11.96 15.90 13.20
CA GLY A 77 13.05 15.20 12.53
C GLY A 77 12.64 13.84 11.91
N GLY A 78 11.35 13.61 11.70
CA GLY A 78 10.82 12.44 11.01
C GLY A 78 10.44 12.69 9.56
N ILE A 79 9.60 11.82 9.01
CA ILE A 79 9.17 11.81 7.61
C ILE A 79 7.67 12.07 7.41
N LEU A 80 6.88 12.06 8.48
CA LEU A 80 5.44 12.24 8.37
C LEU A 80 5.09 13.70 8.10
N THR A 81 4.19 13.92 7.16
CA THR A 81 3.69 15.26 6.80
C THR A 81 3.03 15.95 8.02
N ALA A 82 3.12 17.26 8.07
CA ALA A 82 2.46 18.05 9.10
C ALA A 82 0.94 17.76 9.13
N GLY A 83 0.40 17.60 10.32
CA GLY A 83 -1.02 17.27 10.56
C GLY A 83 -1.33 15.77 10.63
N VAL A 84 -0.42 14.90 10.24
CA VAL A 84 -0.56 13.45 10.45
C VAL A 84 -0.16 13.10 11.89
N ASN A 85 -1.02 12.40 12.61
CA ASN A 85 -0.71 11.96 13.97
C ASN A 85 0.22 10.74 13.94
N PRO A 86 1.46 10.82 14.47
CA PRO A 86 2.41 9.71 14.48
C PRO A 86 1.89 8.45 15.19
N LYS A 87 1.01 8.61 16.17
CA LYS A 87 0.41 7.49 16.92
C LYS A 87 -0.32 6.48 16.02
N PHE A 88 -0.78 6.90 14.84
CA PHE A 88 -1.39 5.98 13.87
C PHE A 88 -0.42 4.94 13.29
N PHE A 89 0.88 5.13 13.46
CA PHE A 89 1.92 4.25 12.93
C PHE A 89 2.76 3.59 14.03
N GLN A 90 2.77 4.14 15.25
CA GLN A 90 3.71 3.78 16.33
C GLN A 90 3.40 2.48 17.06
N VAL A 91 2.37 1.73 16.68
CA VAL A 91 1.94 0.52 17.38
C VAL A 91 2.93 -0.63 17.21
N THR A 92 3.38 -0.87 15.98
CA THR A 92 4.31 -1.94 15.63
C THR A 92 5.18 -1.57 14.45
N ASP A 93 6.31 -2.26 14.27
CA ASP A 93 7.14 -2.11 13.07
C ASP A 93 6.57 -2.94 11.93
N GLY A 94 6.15 -2.26 10.88
CA GLY A 94 5.53 -2.84 9.70
C GLY A 94 6.52 -3.47 8.73
N PHE A 95 5.97 -3.98 7.63
CA PHE A 95 6.72 -4.71 6.62
C PHE A 95 7.87 -3.89 6.03
N PHE A 96 7.62 -2.66 5.61
CA PHE A 96 8.66 -1.84 4.97
C PHE A 96 9.81 -1.49 5.92
N LYS A 97 9.53 -1.13 7.17
CA LYS A 97 10.60 -0.86 8.14
C LYS A 97 11.50 -2.08 8.35
N ARG A 98 10.89 -3.25 8.50
CA ARG A 98 11.63 -4.52 8.65
C ARG A 98 12.41 -4.87 7.38
N LEU A 99 11.82 -4.69 6.21
CA LEU A 99 12.48 -4.93 4.93
C LEU A 99 13.71 -4.02 4.76
N PHE A 100 13.56 -2.73 5.05
CA PHE A 100 14.69 -1.79 4.98
C PHE A 100 15.79 -2.11 5.99
N ALA A 101 15.45 -2.54 7.19
CA ALA A 101 16.43 -3.00 8.17
C ALA A 101 17.21 -4.22 7.67
N ILE A 102 16.54 -5.22 7.09
CA ILE A 102 17.17 -6.40 6.51
C ILE A 102 18.10 -6.03 5.36
N THR A 103 17.65 -5.17 4.45
CA THR A 103 18.45 -4.75 3.29
C THR A 103 19.60 -3.82 3.68
N ALA A 104 19.47 -3.04 4.74
CA ALA A 104 20.57 -2.26 5.31
C ALA A 104 21.65 -3.16 5.92
N ALA A 105 21.25 -4.21 6.62
CA ALA A 105 22.17 -5.21 7.19
C ALA A 105 22.84 -6.07 6.10
N ASN A 106 22.16 -6.36 5.01
CA ASN A 106 22.67 -7.16 3.90
C ASN A 106 22.50 -6.45 2.56
N GLN A 107 23.52 -5.70 2.17
CA GLN A 107 23.52 -4.91 0.94
C GLN A 107 23.38 -5.75 -0.34
N LYS A 108 23.65 -7.05 -0.29
CA LYS A 108 23.45 -7.95 -1.43
C LYS A 108 21.97 -8.17 -1.77
N GLN A 109 21.07 -7.83 -0.87
CA GLN A 109 19.62 -7.96 -1.06
C GLN A 109 18.97 -6.69 -1.60
N ARG A 110 19.76 -5.74 -2.09
CA ARG A 110 19.22 -4.51 -2.67
C ARG A 110 19.90 -4.20 -4.00
N VAL A 111 19.13 -3.63 -4.90
CA VAL A 111 19.62 -2.95 -6.08
C VAL A 111 19.57 -1.46 -5.80
N VAL A 112 20.71 -0.78 -5.90
CA VAL A 112 20.78 0.67 -5.74
C VAL A 112 20.44 1.30 -7.08
N ILE A 113 19.47 2.19 -7.07
CA ILE A 113 19.11 3.05 -8.20
C ILE A 113 19.70 4.42 -7.89
N ASP A 114 20.33 5.03 -8.88
CA ASP A 114 20.89 6.37 -8.72
C ASP A 114 19.78 7.36 -8.34
N ALA A 115 20.10 8.26 -7.41
CA ALA A 115 19.15 9.27 -6.98
C ALA A 115 18.74 10.15 -8.16
N ASN A 116 17.44 10.40 -8.28
CA ASN A 116 16.91 11.36 -9.23
C ASN A 116 17.05 12.75 -8.63
N ALA A 117 17.91 13.58 -9.22
CA ALA A 117 18.25 14.92 -8.73
C ALA A 117 17.40 16.02 -9.37
N GLU A 118 16.38 15.67 -10.16
CA GLU A 118 15.53 16.66 -10.81
C GLU A 118 14.69 17.45 -9.81
N ALA A 119 14.45 18.72 -10.13
CA ALA A 119 13.89 19.69 -9.19
C ALA A 119 12.38 19.52 -8.95
N ASP A 120 11.65 19.01 -9.92
CA ASP A 120 10.19 18.89 -9.86
C ASP A 120 9.70 17.50 -10.22
N TYR A 121 8.42 17.23 -9.91
CA TYR A 121 7.81 15.92 -10.15
C TYR A 121 7.79 15.53 -11.63
N THR A 122 7.54 16.47 -12.54
CA THR A 122 7.45 16.19 -13.97
C THR A 122 8.81 15.74 -14.50
N ALA A 123 9.86 16.47 -14.20
CA ALA A 123 11.21 16.10 -14.60
C ALA A 123 11.67 14.76 -13.96
N GLN A 124 11.30 14.53 -12.70
CA GLN A 124 11.56 13.24 -12.04
C GLN A 124 10.82 12.07 -12.71
N HIS A 125 9.59 12.30 -13.12
CA HIS A 125 8.79 11.33 -13.87
C HIS A 125 9.40 11.03 -15.24
N ASP A 126 9.79 12.06 -15.98
CA ASP A 126 10.38 11.92 -17.31
C ASP A 126 11.70 11.12 -17.28
N LYS A 127 12.48 11.27 -16.21
CA LYS A 127 13.67 10.44 -15.99
C LYS A 127 13.39 8.95 -15.89
N MET A 128 12.24 8.55 -15.36
CA MET A 128 11.84 7.15 -15.31
C MET A 128 11.52 6.59 -16.70
N PHE A 129 11.04 7.44 -17.61
CA PHE A 129 10.73 7.11 -19.00
C PHE A 129 11.91 7.27 -19.96
N GLU A 130 13.11 7.64 -19.47
CA GLU A 130 14.30 7.62 -20.31
C GLU A 130 14.57 6.22 -20.84
N LYS A 131 14.96 6.13 -22.10
CA LYS A 131 15.19 4.87 -22.81
C LYS A 131 16.11 3.92 -22.03
N GLY A 132 15.60 2.77 -21.68
CA GLY A 132 16.31 1.70 -20.98
C GLY A 132 16.41 1.87 -19.47
N ALA A 133 15.88 2.93 -18.88
CA ALA A 133 15.95 3.17 -17.43
C ALA A 133 15.18 2.11 -16.64
N ALA A 134 13.90 1.93 -16.93
CA ALA A 134 13.06 0.94 -16.26
C ALA A 134 13.52 -0.50 -16.55
N THR A 135 13.87 -0.80 -17.80
CA THR A 135 14.41 -2.10 -18.21
C THR A 135 15.71 -2.43 -17.48
N LYS A 136 16.61 -1.47 -17.28
CA LYS A 136 17.86 -1.66 -16.53
C LYS A 136 17.58 -2.04 -15.08
N VAL A 137 16.66 -1.31 -14.42
CA VAL A 137 16.27 -1.59 -13.04
C VAL A 137 15.67 -2.98 -12.91
N MET A 138 14.73 -3.34 -13.78
CA MET A 138 14.09 -4.66 -13.75
C MET A 138 15.08 -5.78 -14.02
N ARG A 139 15.96 -5.62 -14.99
CA ARG A 139 17.03 -6.57 -15.30
C ARG A 139 17.96 -6.76 -14.11
N ASP A 140 18.39 -5.68 -13.46
CA ASP A 140 19.28 -5.74 -12.31
C ASP A 140 18.58 -6.43 -11.12
N LEU A 141 17.30 -6.18 -10.90
CA LEU A 141 16.51 -6.85 -9.87
C LEU A 141 16.45 -8.37 -10.11
N VAL A 142 16.11 -8.78 -11.33
CA VAL A 142 15.96 -10.20 -11.68
C VAL A 142 17.31 -10.92 -11.65
N TYR A 143 18.35 -10.38 -12.28
CA TYR A 143 19.63 -11.08 -12.40
C TYR A 143 20.50 -11.06 -11.15
N LYS A 144 20.34 -10.03 -10.29
CA LYS A 144 21.06 -9.95 -9.01
C LYS A 144 20.33 -10.66 -7.88
N SER A 145 19.07 -11.08 -8.06
CA SER A 145 18.33 -11.84 -7.08
C SER A 145 18.89 -13.25 -6.88
N ASP A 146 18.68 -13.80 -5.68
CA ASP A 146 19.10 -15.17 -5.35
C ASP A 146 18.50 -16.18 -6.33
N ILE A 147 19.29 -17.20 -6.70
CA ILE A 147 18.87 -18.24 -7.63
C ILE A 147 17.60 -18.97 -7.20
N ARG A 148 17.40 -19.13 -5.89
CA ARG A 148 16.19 -19.77 -5.33
C ARG A 148 14.94 -18.96 -5.61
N ILE A 149 15.04 -17.62 -5.53
CA ILE A 149 13.94 -16.71 -5.88
C ILE A 149 13.70 -16.74 -7.38
N ARG A 150 14.77 -16.70 -8.19
CA ARG A 150 14.66 -16.74 -9.64
C ARG A 150 14.00 -18.03 -10.17
N GLN A 151 14.19 -19.14 -9.47
CA GLN A 151 13.62 -20.45 -9.83
C GLN A 151 12.25 -20.70 -9.19
N ALA A 152 11.81 -19.87 -8.24
CA ALA A 152 10.49 -19.99 -7.64
C ALA A 152 9.39 -19.82 -8.71
N LYS A 153 8.35 -20.65 -8.65
CA LYS A 153 7.23 -20.60 -9.60
C LYS A 153 6.25 -19.46 -9.30
N ASP A 154 6.10 -19.14 -8.01
CA ASP A 154 5.09 -18.20 -7.52
C ASP A 154 5.74 -16.89 -7.04
N LYS A 155 6.70 -16.38 -7.80
CA LYS A 155 7.34 -15.10 -7.48
C LYS A 155 6.56 -13.95 -8.08
N VAL A 156 6.45 -12.86 -7.34
CA VAL A 156 5.77 -11.63 -7.75
C VAL A 156 6.69 -10.45 -7.51
N VAL A 157 6.69 -9.49 -8.41
CA VAL A 157 7.39 -8.21 -8.27
C VAL A 157 6.35 -7.14 -7.94
N LEU A 158 6.47 -6.54 -6.77
CA LEU A 158 5.64 -5.40 -6.39
C LEU A 158 6.32 -4.11 -6.85
N CYS A 159 5.63 -3.33 -7.65
CA CYS A 159 6.13 -2.05 -8.13
C CYS A 159 5.00 -1.01 -8.17
N THR A 160 5.37 0.25 -8.36
CA THR A 160 4.40 1.33 -8.59
C THR A 160 3.85 1.27 -10.01
N GLN A 161 2.64 1.79 -10.23
CA GLN A 161 2.05 1.87 -11.57
C GLN A 161 2.95 2.64 -12.53
N SER A 162 3.53 3.76 -12.09
CA SER A 162 4.44 4.57 -12.92
C SER A 162 5.66 3.78 -13.41
N PHE A 163 6.21 2.89 -12.57
CA PHE A 163 7.32 2.03 -12.97
C PHE A 163 6.87 0.97 -13.98
N ALA A 164 5.69 0.39 -13.79
CA ALA A 164 5.13 -0.58 -14.72
C ALA A 164 4.88 0.04 -16.10
N ASP A 165 4.34 1.25 -16.14
CA ASP A 165 4.10 2.01 -17.37
C ASP A 165 5.42 2.35 -18.09
N ALA A 166 6.43 2.80 -17.34
CA ALA A 166 7.76 3.07 -17.89
C ALA A 166 8.43 1.80 -18.43
N LEU A 167 8.27 0.67 -17.77
CA LEU A 167 8.78 -0.62 -18.25
C LEU A 167 8.07 -1.06 -19.54
N ALA A 168 6.75 -0.87 -19.61
CA ALA A 168 5.97 -1.18 -20.80
C ALA A 168 6.41 -0.34 -22.00
N ASP A 169 6.61 0.96 -21.80
CA ASP A 169 7.09 1.87 -22.84
C ASP A 169 8.52 1.50 -23.32
N ASP A 170 9.41 1.25 -22.38
CA ASP A 170 10.78 0.81 -22.69
C ASP A 170 10.80 -0.48 -23.53
N VAL A 171 10.01 -1.50 -23.14
CA VAL A 171 9.96 -2.78 -23.86
C VAL A 171 9.37 -2.59 -25.26
N LYS A 172 8.33 -1.78 -25.41
CA LYS A 172 7.71 -1.45 -26.69
C LYS A 172 8.69 -0.74 -27.63
N ASN A 173 9.39 0.27 -27.11
CA ASN A 173 10.31 1.09 -27.89
C ASN A 173 11.61 0.37 -28.26
N ASN A 174 11.98 -0.67 -27.53
CA ASN A 174 13.18 -1.48 -27.79
C ASN A 174 12.89 -2.74 -28.65
N GLY A 175 11.71 -2.87 -29.25
CA GLY A 175 11.35 -4.00 -30.11
C GLY A 175 11.16 -5.33 -29.36
N GLY A 176 10.89 -5.25 -28.06
CA GLY A 176 10.53 -6.39 -27.24
C GLY A 176 9.14 -6.93 -27.54
N SER A 177 8.89 -8.17 -27.16
CA SER A 177 7.55 -8.74 -27.20
C SER A 177 6.60 -7.97 -26.29
N GLU A 178 5.34 -7.90 -26.68
CA GLU A 178 4.31 -7.23 -25.91
C GLU A 178 4.25 -7.78 -24.49
N LEU A 179 4.18 -6.87 -23.51
CA LEU A 179 3.88 -7.24 -22.14
C LEU A 179 2.42 -7.71 -22.09
N GLN A 180 2.19 -8.88 -21.52
CA GLN A 180 0.85 -9.38 -21.29
C GLN A 180 0.35 -8.85 -19.95
N TRP A 181 -0.71 -8.06 -19.98
CA TRP A 181 -1.38 -7.56 -18.80
C TRP A 181 -2.52 -8.50 -18.41
N GLU A 182 -2.48 -8.98 -17.19
CA GLU A 182 -3.59 -9.69 -16.58
C GLU A 182 -4.18 -8.85 -15.44
N SER A 183 -5.50 -8.70 -15.44
CA SER A 183 -6.19 -8.04 -14.34
C SER A 183 -6.32 -9.02 -13.16
N LEU A 184 -5.77 -8.63 -12.03
CA LEU A 184 -5.95 -9.31 -10.75
C LEU A 184 -6.97 -8.54 -9.92
N PHE A 185 -7.90 -9.24 -9.28
CA PHE A 185 -8.91 -8.63 -8.40
C PHE A 185 -9.79 -7.55 -9.07
N ASP A 186 -10.51 -7.90 -10.11
CA ASP A 186 -11.51 -7.03 -10.78
C ASP A 186 -11.01 -5.62 -11.15
N GLY A 187 -9.76 -5.53 -11.59
CA GLY A 187 -9.16 -4.26 -12.04
C GLY A 187 -8.52 -3.40 -10.96
N LEU A 188 -8.51 -3.86 -9.71
CA LEU A 188 -7.84 -3.15 -8.61
C LEU A 188 -6.31 -3.27 -8.69
N VAL A 189 -5.81 -4.38 -9.20
CA VAL A 189 -4.39 -4.62 -9.38
C VAL A 189 -4.16 -5.23 -10.76
N SER A 190 -3.21 -4.69 -11.51
CA SER A 190 -2.78 -5.26 -12.79
C SER A 190 -1.47 -6.02 -12.59
N ALA A 191 -1.38 -7.21 -13.13
CA ALA A 191 -0.13 -7.96 -13.23
C ALA A 191 0.37 -7.96 -14.67
N THR A 192 1.68 -7.94 -14.84
CA THR A 192 2.31 -8.05 -16.15
C THR A 192 3.48 -9.02 -16.07
N LYS A 193 3.77 -9.71 -17.17
CA LYS A 193 4.89 -10.63 -17.26
C LYS A 193 6.03 -10.01 -18.03
N TYR A 194 7.19 -10.00 -17.43
CA TYR A 194 8.43 -9.59 -18.08
C TYR A 194 9.39 -10.78 -18.16
N ASN A 195 9.74 -11.23 -19.38
CA ASN A 195 10.57 -12.42 -19.60
C ASN A 195 10.10 -13.66 -18.83
N GLY A 196 8.78 -13.88 -18.73
CA GLY A 196 8.20 -14.99 -17.99
C GLY A 196 8.27 -14.86 -16.47
N GLN A 197 8.51 -13.66 -15.97
CA GLN A 197 8.45 -13.30 -14.56
C GLN A 197 7.16 -12.50 -14.31
N ASP A 198 6.37 -12.90 -13.33
CA ASP A 198 5.15 -12.18 -12.89
C ASP A 198 5.51 -11.05 -11.94
#